data_edd94f6d9f677efef6b753ec0ad941e6
#
_entry.id   edd94f6d9f677efef6b753ec0ad941e6
#
_cell.length_a   1.000
_cell.length_b   1.000
_cell.length_c   1.000
_cell.angle_alpha   90.00
_cell.angle_beta   90.00
_cell.angle_gamma   90.00
#
_symmetry.space_group_name_H-M   'P 1'
#
loop_
_entity.id
_entity.type
_entity.pdbx_description
1 polymer ?
#
loop_
_entity_poly.entity_id
_entity_poly.type
_entity_poly.pdbx_seq_one_letter_code
_entity_poly.pdbx_strand_id
1 'polypeptide(L)'
;MLRIITGLMVLIACSAPAFAQAAKGVDKQNERVRDSGSDRTPANNGNKTDVGAGRGIDFGSGRTPEAPPLPNPYRLTGRRDVIITAIQDLMRDRKLVVDESASRLADGIIVSQPFTFTKGAVVAEADLSRYADVPTSSARGWTRGRYTLTVEVQPIDGTTANISVNAKVEGRSDGATGAEWTTLRSSGLAEDQFLEGLILAVTGAAPPGRSPQP
;
A
#
# COMPACT_ATOMS: atom_id res chain seq x y z
N MET A 1 -33.16 -53.15 40.68
CA MET A 1 -34.49 -52.63 40.27
C MET A 1 -34.34 -51.77 39.03
N LEU A 2 -34.78 -52.30 37.94
CA LEU A 2 -34.62 -51.77 36.58
C LEU A 2 -35.80 -50.81 36.28
N ARG A 3 -35.55 -49.59 35.90
CA ARG A 3 -36.59 -48.72 35.32
C ARG A 3 -36.11 -48.22 33.95
N ILE A 4 -36.69 -48.86 32.94
CA ILE A 4 -36.66 -48.51 31.56
C ILE A 4 -37.62 -47.33 31.35
N ILE A 5 -37.14 -46.20 30.83
CA ILE A 5 -37.97 -45.10 30.37
C ILE A 5 -37.76 -44.99 28.85
N THR A 6 -38.76 -45.45 28.15
CA THR A 6 -38.91 -45.37 26.69
C THR A 6 -39.30 -43.93 26.30
N GLY A 7 -38.41 -43.17 25.70
CA GLY A 7 -38.68 -41.85 25.17
C GLY A 7 -39.03 -41.93 23.67
N LEU A 8 -40.27 -41.67 23.37
CA LEU A 8 -40.87 -41.62 22.00
C LEU A 8 -40.28 -40.40 21.23
N MET A 9 -39.52 -40.67 20.22
CA MET A 9 -38.97 -39.64 19.34
C MET A 9 -39.98 -39.38 18.22
N VAL A 10 -40.70 -38.25 18.30
CA VAL A 10 -41.59 -37.76 17.26
C VAL A 10 -40.78 -37.03 16.20
N LEU A 11 -40.63 -37.62 15.05
CA LEU A 11 -39.96 -37.05 13.90
C LEU A 11 -40.95 -36.17 13.13
N ILE A 12 -40.91 -34.85 13.34
CA ILE A 12 -41.68 -33.88 12.57
C ILE A 12 -40.89 -33.58 11.29
N ALA A 13 -41.32 -34.18 10.19
CA ALA A 13 -40.83 -33.84 8.87
C ALA A 13 -41.44 -32.48 8.44
N CYS A 14 -40.65 -31.42 8.57
CA CYS A 14 -41.00 -30.10 8.05
C CYS A 14 -40.66 -30.07 6.56
N SER A 15 -41.62 -30.36 5.69
CA SER A 15 -41.51 -30.13 4.27
C SER A 15 -41.64 -28.63 3.98
N ALA A 16 -40.50 -27.96 3.82
CA ALA A 16 -40.49 -26.60 3.30
C ALA A 16 -40.78 -26.58 1.81
N PRO A 17 -41.75 -25.78 1.33
CA PRO A 17 -41.93 -25.59 -0.10
C PRO A 17 -40.74 -24.86 -0.68
N ALA A 18 -40.06 -25.47 -1.65
CA ALA A 18 -39.03 -24.81 -2.44
C ALA A 18 -39.73 -23.74 -3.31
N PHE A 19 -39.69 -22.50 -2.85
CA PHE A 19 -40.00 -21.36 -3.72
C PHE A 19 -38.90 -21.28 -4.78
N ALA A 20 -39.18 -21.74 -5.98
CA ALA A 20 -38.37 -21.43 -7.13
C ALA A 20 -38.37 -19.90 -7.31
N GLN A 21 -37.31 -19.25 -6.86
CA GLN A 21 -37.05 -17.86 -7.20
C GLN A 21 -36.76 -17.81 -8.68
N ALA A 22 -37.78 -17.40 -9.44
CA ALA A 22 -37.62 -17.09 -10.84
C ALA A 22 -36.52 -16.01 -10.96
N ALA A 23 -35.48 -16.30 -11.72
CA ALA A 23 -34.37 -15.44 -12.04
C ALA A 23 -34.81 -14.26 -12.92
N LYS A 24 -35.67 -13.39 -12.40
CA LYS A 24 -36.25 -12.24 -13.13
C LYS A 24 -35.37 -10.97 -13.05
N GLY A 25 -34.34 -10.98 -12.25
CA GLY A 25 -33.52 -9.78 -12.05
C GLY A 25 -32.37 -9.62 -13.04
N VAL A 26 -31.73 -10.72 -13.39
CA VAL A 26 -30.55 -10.72 -14.24
C VAL A 26 -30.87 -10.51 -15.71
N ASP A 27 -31.96 -11.13 -16.19
CA ASP A 27 -32.38 -11.01 -17.60
C ASP A 27 -32.85 -9.59 -17.95
N LYS A 28 -33.55 -8.91 -17.03
CA LYS A 28 -33.96 -7.51 -17.25
C LYS A 28 -32.80 -6.51 -17.23
N GLN A 29 -31.75 -6.80 -16.49
CA GLN A 29 -30.53 -5.95 -16.52
C GLN A 29 -29.77 -6.17 -17.83
N ASN A 30 -29.68 -7.41 -18.32
CA ASN A 30 -29.02 -7.70 -19.60
C ASN A 30 -29.79 -7.13 -20.79
N GLU A 31 -31.14 -7.12 -20.76
CA GLU A 31 -31.98 -6.46 -21.78
C GLU A 31 -31.79 -4.95 -21.77
N ARG A 32 -31.76 -4.30 -20.59
CA ARG A 32 -31.51 -2.86 -20.50
C ARG A 32 -30.12 -2.47 -21.03
N VAL A 33 -29.12 -3.31 -20.82
CA VAL A 33 -27.75 -3.06 -21.35
C VAL A 33 -27.72 -3.26 -22.86
N ARG A 34 -28.53 -4.20 -23.42
CA ARG A 34 -28.65 -4.40 -24.86
C ARG A 34 -29.43 -3.28 -25.52
N ASP A 35 -30.54 -2.83 -24.93
CA ASP A 35 -31.37 -1.75 -25.45
C ASP A 35 -30.64 -0.39 -25.44
N SER A 36 -29.84 -0.10 -24.42
CA SER A 36 -29.01 1.11 -24.41
C SER A 36 -27.84 1.06 -25.40
N GLY A 37 -27.55 -0.11 -25.97
CA GLY A 37 -26.53 -0.29 -26.99
C GLY A 37 -27.02 -0.24 -28.41
N SER A 38 -28.34 -0.41 -28.66
CA SER A 38 -28.92 -0.49 -29.99
C SER A 38 -29.47 0.82 -30.55
N ASP A 39 -29.61 1.85 -29.72
CA ASP A 39 -30.01 3.21 -30.17
C ASP A 39 -28.84 4.04 -30.71
N ARG A 40 -27.83 3.36 -31.27
CA ARG A 40 -26.85 4.06 -32.08
C ARG A 40 -27.46 4.29 -33.46
N THR A 41 -28.05 5.45 -33.66
CA THR A 41 -28.26 6.04 -34.99
C THR A 41 -26.96 5.84 -35.77
N PRO A 42 -26.98 5.30 -37.00
CA PRO A 42 -25.76 5.11 -37.78
C PRO A 42 -25.05 6.45 -37.91
N ALA A 43 -23.88 6.52 -37.30
CA ALA A 43 -23.13 7.75 -37.23
C ALA A 43 -22.82 8.24 -38.62
N ASN A 44 -23.25 9.42 -38.93
CA ASN A 44 -22.85 10.21 -40.05
C ASN A 44 -21.32 10.17 -40.21
N ASN A 45 -20.85 9.57 -41.28
CA ASN A 45 -19.62 9.90 -42.02
C ASN A 45 -18.50 10.53 -41.16
N GLY A 46 -17.96 9.81 -40.22
CA GLY A 46 -16.64 10.14 -39.66
C GLY A 46 -16.52 11.47 -38.90
N ASN A 47 -17.56 12.26 -38.81
CA ASN A 47 -17.57 13.43 -37.95
C ASN A 47 -17.83 12.95 -36.52
N LYS A 48 -16.81 12.91 -35.72
CA LYS A 48 -16.94 12.81 -34.26
C LYS A 48 -17.73 14.02 -33.79
N THR A 49 -19.06 13.90 -33.78
CA THR A 49 -19.83 14.79 -32.93
C THR A 49 -19.25 14.61 -31.54
N ASP A 50 -18.72 15.69 -31.04
CA ASP A 50 -18.25 15.76 -29.67
C ASP A 50 -19.46 15.53 -28.75
N VAL A 51 -19.69 14.26 -28.41
CA VAL A 51 -20.67 13.83 -27.44
C VAL A 51 -20.12 14.04 -26.03
N GLY A 52 -19.21 14.98 -25.92
CA GLY A 52 -18.51 15.32 -24.70
C GLY A 52 -19.35 15.98 -23.64
N ALA A 53 -20.62 16.25 -23.91
CA ALA A 53 -21.54 16.73 -22.88
C ALA A 53 -22.23 15.62 -22.09
N GLY A 54 -22.00 14.34 -22.43
CA GLY A 54 -22.35 13.23 -21.55
C GLY A 54 -21.53 13.39 -20.28
N ARG A 55 -22.19 13.49 -19.13
CA ARG A 55 -21.57 13.37 -17.81
C ARG A 55 -20.92 12.00 -17.66
N GLY A 56 -19.87 11.75 -18.40
CA GLY A 56 -18.93 10.69 -18.10
C GLY A 56 -18.41 11.02 -16.72
N ILE A 57 -18.75 10.21 -15.76
CA ILE A 57 -18.08 10.22 -14.48
C ILE A 57 -16.66 9.87 -14.83
N ASP A 58 -15.81 10.88 -14.88
CA ASP A 58 -14.38 10.72 -15.07
C ASP A 58 -13.85 10.05 -13.80
N PHE A 59 -13.88 8.74 -13.78
CA PHE A 59 -13.24 7.96 -12.73
C PHE A 59 -11.74 8.11 -12.90
N GLY A 60 -11.23 9.30 -12.52
CA GLY A 60 -9.82 9.44 -12.17
C GLY A 60 -8.82 9.52 -13.29
N SER A 61 -9.12 10.17 -14.42
CA SER A 61 -8.06 10.77 -15.23
C SER A 61 -7.48 12.04 -14.58
N GLY A 62 -8.11 12.54 -13.54
CA GLY A 62 -7.49 13.47 -12.62
C GLY A 62 -6.63 12.71 -11.62
N ARG A 63 -5.53 12.11 -12.07
CA ARG A 63 -4.45 11.78 -11.12
C ARG A 63 -4.05 13.10 -10.50
N THR A 64 -4.32 13.27 -9.22
CA THR A 64 -3.68 14.32 -8.42
C THR A 64 -2.20 14.27 -8.80
N PRO A 65 -1.60 15.34 -9.31
CA PRO A 65 -0.19 15.31 -9.68
C PRO A 65 0.58 14.79 -8.48
N GLU A 66 1.20 13.63 -8.62
CA GLU A 66 2.02 13.08 -7.56
C GLU A 66 3.16 14.07 -7.35
N ALA A 67 3.29 14.57 -6.12
CA ALA A 67 4.33 15.52 -5.82
C ALA A 67 5.69 14.88 -6.15
N PRO A 68 6.63 15.62 -6.74
CA PRO A 68 7.94 15.08 -7.05
C PRO A 68 8.61 14.56 -5.75
N PRO A 69 9.42 13.49 -5.84
CA PRO A 69 10.11 12.95 -4.67
C PRO A 69 11.00 14.03 -4.04
N LEU A 70 11.09 14.00 -2.71
CA LEU A 70 11.96 14.91 -1.96
C LEU A 70 13.43 14.65 -2.32
N PRO A 71 14.28 15.71 -2.31
CA PRO A 71 15.71 15.50 -2.48
C PRO A 71 16.25 14.62 -1.36
N ASN A 72 17.09 13.66 -1.71
CA ASN A 72 17.73 12.77 -0.77
C ASN A 72 19.23 12.73 -1.10
N PRO A 73 20.10 13.34 -0.28
CA PRO A 73 19.85 13.86 1.07
C PRO A 73 19.02 15.17 1.11
N TYR A 74 18.24 15.31 2.19
CA TYR A 74 17.45 16.50 2.48
C TYR A 74 18.13 17.38 3.52
N ARG A 75 18.22 18.68 3.25
CA ARG A 75 18.77 19.65 4.20
C ARG A 75 17.69 20.12 5.18
N LEU A 76 17.86 19.80 6.46
CA LEU A 76 16.92 20.12 7.52
C LEU A 76 17.54 21.07 8.53
N THR A 77 16.80 22.12 8.91
CA THR A 77 17.19 23.02 9.99
C THR A 77 16.73 22.42 11.32
N GLY A 78 17.67 22.18 12.21
CA GLY A 78 17.45 21.61 13.52
C GLY A 78 18.76 21.13 14.13
N ARG A 79 18.82 21.11 15.46
CA ARG A 79 19.96 20.53 16.15
C ARG A 79 19.98 19.02 15.95
N ARG A 80 21.16 18.44 15.82
CA ARG A 80 21.36 17.02 15.56
C ARG A 80 20.64 16.13 16.58
N ASP A 81 20.74 16.45 17.86
CA ASP A 81 20.08 15.70 18.95
C ASP A 81 18.55 15.70 18.81
N VAL A 82 17.96 16.85 18.48
CA VAL A 82 16.52 16.98 18.23
C VAL A 82 16.09 16.16 17.03
N ILE A 83 16.88 16.19 15.95
CA ILE A 83 16.59 15.42 14.73
C ILE A 83 16.66 13.91 15.02
N ILE A 84 17.69 13.45 15.75
CA ILE A 84 17.82 12.03 16.13
C ILE A 84 16.63 11.57 16.97
N THR A 85 16.20 12.38 17.95
CA THR A 85 15.02 12.08 18.76
C THR A 85 13.76 12.02 17.90
N ALA A 86 13.57 12.98 17.00
CA ALA A 86 12.42 12.99 16.08
C ALA A 86 12.41 11.77 15.14
N ILE A 87 13.58 11.30 14.69
CA ILE A 87 13.70 10.07 13.88
C ILE A 87 13.25 8.85 14.71
N GLN A 88 13.70 8.72 15.96
CA GLN A 88 13.34 7.60 16.83
C GLN A 88 11.85 7.60 17.14
N ASP A 89 11.27 8.77 17.43
CA ASP A 89 9.83 8.92 17.68
C ASP A 89 9.02 8.59 16.44
N LEU A 90 9.38 9.10 15.27
CA LEU A 90 8.73 8.79 14.00
C LEU A 90 8.81 7.29 13.67
N MET A 91 9.96 6.64 13.91
CA MET A 91 10.08 5.20 13.73
C MET A 91 9.11 4.46 14.65
N ARG A 92 9.00 4.87 15.92
CA ARG A 92 8.06 4.27 16.88
C ARG A 92 6.60 4.44 16.42
N ASP A 93 6.21 5.62 15.99
CA ASP A 93 4.85 5.93 15.52
C ASP A 93 4.49 5.09 14.29
N ARG A 94 5.45 4.84 13.42
CA ARG A 94 5.30 3.98 12.23
C ARG A 94 5.49 2.49 12.52
N LYS A 95 5.67 2.09 13.78
CA LYS A 95 5.94 0.71 14.21
C LYS A 95 7.22 0.12 13.59
N LEU A 96 8.17 0.96 13.25
CA LEU A 96 9.51 0.56 12.85
C LEU A 96 10.35 0.40 14.12
N VAL A 97 10.81 -0.80 14.38
CA VAL A 97 11.66 -1.07 15.54
C VAL A 97 13.10 -0.69 15.20
N VAL A 98 13.76 0.11 16.02
CA VAL A 98 15.17 0.45 15.84
C VAL A 98 16.03 -0.78 16.12
N ASP A 99 16.95 -1.08 15.23
CA ASP A 99 17.99 -2.10 15.45
C ASP A 99 19.16 -1.47 16.18
N GLU A 100 19.25 -1.69 17.50
CA GLU A 100 20.30 -1.13 18.34
C GLU A 100 21.68 -1.66 17.97
N SER A 101 21.76 -2.88 17.44
CA SER A 101 23.03 -3.51 17.08
C SER A 101 23.61 -2.95 15.79
N ALA A 102 22.76 -2.55 14.84
CA ALA A 102 23.15 -1.95 13.57
C ALA A 102 23.23 -0.43 13.63
N SER A 103 22.56 0.20 14.60
CA SER A 103 22.52 1.65 14.75
C SER A 103 23.77 2.18 15.47
N ARG A 104 24.23 3.35 15.05
CA ARG A 104 25.35 4.08 15.66
C ARG A 104 24.93 5.53 15.88
N LEU A 105 24.20 5.76 16.96
CA LEU A 105 23.64 7.07 17.28
C LEU A 105 24.72 8.15 17.42
N ALA A 106 25.90 7.77 17.95
CA ALA A 106 27.04 8.67 18.02
C ALA A 106 27.50 9.17 16.65
N ASP A 107 27.42 8.33 15.63
CA ASP A 107 27.76 8.67 14.24
C ASP A 107 26.57 9.26 13.49
N GLY A 108 25.36 9.26 14.07
CA GLY A 108 24.13 9.74 13.44
C GLY A 108 23.50 8.72 12.51
N ILE A 109 23.82 7.44 12.67
CA ILE A 109 23.28 6.35 11.85
C ILE A 109 22.23 5.60 12.66
N ILE A 110 21.00 5.55 12.13
CA ILE A 110 19.87 4.86 12.73
C ILE A 110 19.33 3.86 11.72
N VAL A 111 19.26 2.60 12.13
CA VAL A 111 18.80 1.50 11.29
C VAL A 111 17.56 0.88 11.90
N SER A 112 16.54 0.60 11.09
CA SER A 112 15.37 -0.14 11.55
C SER A 112 15.59 -1.65 11.42
N GLN A 113 14.89 -2.43 12.23
CA GLN A 113 14.70 -3.84 11.93
C GLN A 113 13.86 -4.00 10.64
N PRO A 114 13.93 -5.16 9.96
CA PRO A 114 13.12 -5.41 8.78
C PRO A 114 11.63 -5.31 9.07
N PHE A 115 10.95 -4.38 8.43
CA PHE A 115 9.51 -4.16 8.55
C PHE A 115 8.77 -4.86 7.41
N THR A 116 7.90 -5.81 7.74
CA THR A 116 7.06 -6.51 6.75
C THR A 116 5.80 -5.70 6.48
N PHE A 117 5.66 -5.21 5.25
CA PHE A 117 4.52 -4.39 4.83
C PHE A 117 3.41 -5.19 4.13
N THR A 118 3.69 -6.40 3.66
CA THR A 118 2.69 -7.25 2.99
C THR A 118 1.86 -8.03 4.00
N LYS A 119 0.53 -8.03 3.84
CA LYS A 119 -0.42 -8.66 4.77
C LYS A 119 -0.89 -10.06 4.37
N GLY A 120 -0.50 -10.56 3.18
CA GLY A 120 -0.93 -11.88 2.70
C GLY A 120 -0.20 -12.31 1.44
N ALA A 121 -0.36 -13.57 1.05
CA ALA A 121 0.35 -14.16 -0.08
C ALA A 121 -0.16 -13.68 -1.46
N VAL A 122 -1.44 -13.32 -1.57
CA VAL A 122 -2.10 -13.01 -2.86
C VAL A 122 -1.83 -11.57 -3.32
N VAL A 123 -1.52 -10.66 -2.40
CA VAL A 123 -1.39 -9.22 -2.67
C VAL A 123 0.06 -8.76 -2.67
N ALA A 124 0.99 -9.68 -2.41
CA ALA A 124 2.40 -9.35 -2.19
C ALA A 124 3.08 -8.67 -3.38
N GLU A 125 2.72 -9.02 -4.62
CA GLU A 125 3.32 -8.40 -5.81
C GLU A 125 2.87 -6.94 -5.98
N ALA A 126 1.59 -6.66 -5.81
CA ALA A 126 1.06 -5.30 -5.91
C ALA A 126 1.59 -4.40 -4.78
N ASP A 127 1.68 -4.93 -3.55
CA ASP A 127 2.27 -4.21 -2.43
C ASP A 127 3.78 -4.01 -2.63
N LEU A 128 4.46 -5.04 -3.15
CA LEU A 128 5.90 -4.99 -3.39
C LEU A 128 6.27 -3.98 -4.49
N SER A 129 5.49 -3.93 -5.57
CA SER A 129 5.71 -3.00 -6.69
C SER A 129 5.54 -1.52 -6.30
N ARG A 130 4.89 -1.22 -5.19
CA ARG A 130 4.85 0.15 -4.65
C ARG A 130 6.19 0.59 -4.06
N TYR A 131 6.91 -0.34 -3.44
CA TYR A 131 8.15 -0.05 -2.70
C TYR A 131 9.42 -0.44 -3.46
N ALA A 132 9.30 -1.26 -4.52
CA ALA A 132 10.43 -1.73 -5.29
C ALA A 132 10.13 -1.91 -6.78
N ASP A 133 11.18 -1.84 -7.59
CA ASP A 133 11.13 -2.26 -8.98
C ASP A 133 11.08 -3.80 -9.03
N VAL A 134 9.91 -4.36 -9.29
CA VAL A 134 9.70 -5.81 -9.37
C VAL A 134 9.93 -6.28 -10.79
N PRO A 135 10.85 -7.25 -11.03
CA PRO A 135 11.05 -7.80 -12.35
C PRO A 135 9.80 -8.54 -12.84
N THR A 136 9.30 -8.19 -14.02
CA THR A 136 8.12 -8.82 -14.65
C THR A 136 8.36 -10.26 -15.07
N SER A 137 9.63 -10.70 -15.12
CA SER A 137 10.05 -12.04 -15.56
C SER A 137 10.17 -13.05 -14.42
N SER A 138 9.77 -12.71 -13.19
CA SER A 138 9.84 -13.66 -12.10
C SER A 138 8.77 -14.75 -12.28
N ALA A 139 9.19 -15.92 -12.74
CA ALA A 139 8.33 -17.13 -12.83
C ALA A 139 7.82 -17.61 -11.46
N ARG A 140 8.31 -17.01 -10.38
CA ARG A 140 7.96 -17.31 -9.00
C ARG A 140 7.14 -16.18 -8.43
N GLY A 141 5.95 -16.48 -7.92
CA GLY A 141 5.12 -15.50 -7.22
C GLY A 141 5.82 -14.99 -5.95
N TRP A 142 5.67 -13.69 -5.71
CA TRP A 142 6.11 -13.07 -4.46
C TRP A 142 5.11 -13.37 -3.34
N THR A 143 5.59 -13.74 -2.17
CA THR A 143 4.74 -14.10 -1.03
C THR A 143 4.80 -13.08 0.10
N ARG A 144 5.94 -12.38 0.25
CA ARG A 144 6.12 -11.33 1.27
C ARG A 144 7.07 -10.26 0.77
N GLY A 145 6.88 -9.04 1.30
CA GLY A 145 7.79 -7.93 1.11
C GLY A 145 8.14 -7.28 2.45
N ARG A 146 9.39 -6.88 2.61
CA ARG A 146 9.87 -6.12 3.77
C ARG A 146 10.86 -5.07 3.33
N TYR A 147 11.04 -4.04 4.16
CA TYR A 147 12.13 -3.11 3.99
C TYR A 147 12.84 -2.84 5.32
N THR A 148 14.09 -2.45 5.23
CA THR A 148 14.91 -1.93 6.32
C THR A 148 15.28 -0.51 5.98
N LEU A 149 14.98 0.46 6.86
CA LEU A 149 15.39 1.85 6.68
C LEU A 149 16.72 2.11 7.36
N THR A 150 17.61 2.80 6.65
CA THR A 150 18.81 3.39 7.21
C THR A 150 18.70 4.90 7.07
N VAL A 151 18.78 5.61 8.20
CA VAL A 151 18.74 7.07 8.26
C VAL A 151 20.10 7.57 8.74
N GLU A 152 20.71 8.46 7.96
CA GLU A 152 21.99 9.09 8.30
C GLU A 152 21.76 10.59 8.54
N VAL A 153 22.25 11.08 9.65
CA VAL A 153 22.20 12.49 10.05
C VAL A 153 23.62 13.05 10.05
N GLN A 154 23.94 13.81 9.02
CA GLN A 154 25.24 14.46 8.85
C GLN A 154 25.13 15.94 9.22
N PRO A 155 25.68 16.39 10.37
CA PRO A 155 25.63 17.79 10.72
C PRO A 155 26.48 18.62 9.74
N ILE A 156 25.93 19.75 9.29
CA ILE A 156 26.67 20.75 8.51
C ILE A 156 27.21 21.82 9.44
N ASP A 157 26.37 22.27 10.36
CA ASP A 157 26.66 23.24 11.39
C ASP A 157 25.83 22.93 12.66
N GLY A 158 25.92 23.78 13.68
CA GLY A 158 25.20 23.57 14.95
C GLY A 158 23.69 23.57 14.86
N THR A 159 23.09 24.00 13.73
CA THR A 159 21.67 24.22 13.53
C THR A 159 21.11 23.57 12.27
N THR A 160 21.96 22.97 11.45
CA THR A 160 21.57 22.40 10.14
C THR A 160 22.24 21.04 9.95
N ALA A 161 21.48 20.08 9.42
CA ALA A 161 21.99 18.76 9.06
C ALA A 161 21.46 18.30 7.71
N ASN A 162 22.24 17.48 7.00
CA ASN A 162 21.78 16.70 5.87
C ASN A 162 21.26 15.36 6.38
N ILE A 163 20.06 15.01 5.94
CA ILE A 163 19.40 13.75 6.27
C ILE A 163 19.34 12.89 5.01
N SER A 164 19.96 11.74 5.06
CA SER A 164 19.88 10.72 4.02
C SER A 164 19.05 9.55 4.51
N VAL A 165 18.08 9.12 3.72
CA VAL A 165 17.24 7.96 4.04
C VAL A 165 17.34 6.95 2.91
N ASN A 166 17.71 5.72 3.25
CA ASN A 166 17.84 4.63 2.30
C ASN A 166 17.00 3.44 2.75
N ALA A 167 16.22 2.86 1.85
CA ALA A 167 15.47 1.65 2.09
C ALA A 167 16.09 0.47 1.35
N LYS A 168 16.44 -0.57 2.09
CA LYS A 168 16.73 -1.89 1.53
C LYS A 168 15.44 -2.66 1.45
N VAL A 169 14.91 -2.82 0.23
CA VAL A 169 13.66 -3.58 0.01
C VAL A 169 14.00 -5.02 -0.38
N GLU A 170 13.30 -5.97 0.23
CA GLU A 170 13.47 -7.39 -0.03
C GLU A 170 12.12 -8.05 -0.27
N GLY A 171 12.04 -8.82 -1.34
CA GLY A 171 10.91 -9.68 -1.66
C GLY A 171 11.21 -11.14 -1.33
N ARG A 172 10.23 -11.87 -0.80
CA ARG A 172 10.31 -13.30 -0.56
C ARG A 172 9.54 -14.04 -1.63
N SER A 173 10.18 -15.02 -2.24
CA SER A 173 9.55 -16.00 -3.11
C SER A 173 9.61 -17.37 -2.46
N ASP A 174 8.53 -18.15 -2.58
CA ASP A 174 8.47 -19.54 -2.14
C ASP A 174 8.60 -20.44 -3.37
N GLY A 175 9.66 -21.22 -3.44
CA GLY A 175 9.95 -22.17 -4.54
C GLY A 175 10.06 -23.60 -4.04
N ALA A 176 10.22 -24.55 -4.97
CA ALA A 176 10.40 -25.97 -4.64
C ALA A 176 11.65 -26.25 -3.77
N THR A 177 12.63 -25.36 -3.79
CA THR A 177 13.88 -25.43 -3.01
C THR A 177 13.80 -24.69 -1.67
N GLY A 178 12.66 -24.08 -1.34
CA GLY A 178 12.46 -23.32 -0.11
C GLY A 178 12.16 -21.85 -0.36
N ALA A 179 12.07 -21.10 0.73
CA ALA A 179 11.79 -19.67 0.74
C ALA A 179 13.10 -18.87 0.66
N GLU A 180 13.16 -17.92 -0.27
CA GLU A 180 14.33 -17.08 -0.50
C GLU A 180 13.95 -15.59 -0.43
N TRP A 181 14.79 -14.80 0.22
CA TRP A 181 14.70 -13.35 0.23
C TRP A 181 15.65 -12.76 -0.81
N THR A 182 15.10 -11.99 -1.73
CA THR A 182 15.85 -11.32 -2.79
C THR A 182 15.79 -9.81 -2.55
N THR A 183 16.95 -9.14 -2.59
CA THR A 183 17.03 -7.69 -2.53
C THR A 183 16.59 -7.10 -3.86
N LEU A 184 15.68 -6.13 -3.81
CA LEU A 184 15.13 -5.41 -4.95
C LEU A 184 15.55 -3.94 -4.88
N ARG A 185 15.56 -3.28 -6.03
CA ARG A 185 15.80 -1.84 -6.09
C ARG A 185 14.61 -1.11 -5.47
N SER A 186 14.86 -0.19 -4.53
CA SER A 186 13.80 0.65 -3.96
C SER A 186 13.19 1.56 -5.02
N SER A 187 11.88 1.77 -4.95
CA SER A 187 11.17 2.78 -5.75
C SER A 187 11.35 4.19 -5.20
N GLY A 188 11.92 4.35 -3.99
CA GLY A 188 12.04 5.61 -3.29
C GLY A 188 10.83 5.99 -2.42
N LEU A 189 9.74 5.25 -2.51
CA LEU A 189 8.49 5.60 -1.80
C LEU A 189 8.65 5.55 -0.27
N ALA A 190 9.34 4.54 0.26
CA ALA A 190 9.54 4.41 1.70
C ALA A 190 10.40 5.55 2.25
N GLU A 191 11.46 5.90 1.53
CA GLU A 191 12.37 6.99 1.84
C GLU A 191 11.65 8.34 1.83
N ASP A 192 10.89 8.58 0.78
CA ASP A 192 10.15 9.81 0.56
C ASP A 192 9.09 10.04 1.64
N GLN A 193 8.30 9.01 1.92
CA GLN A 193 7.30 9.06 3.00
C GLN A 193 7.94 9.27 4.38
N PHE A 194 9.10 8.66 4.62
CA PHE A 194 9.81 8.85 5.89
C PHE A 194 10.34 10.27 6.03
N LEU A 195 10.97 10.81 4.98
CA LEU A 195 11.46 12.20 4.95
C LEU A 195 10.33 13.20 5.13
N GLU A 196 9.19 13.01 4.47
CA GLU A 196 8.01 13.86 4.63
C GLU A 196 7.55 13.91 6.09
N GLY A 197 7.40 12.74 6.72
CA GLY A 197 7.02 12.66 8.14
C GLY A 197 8.04 13.30 9.06
N LEU A 198 9.32 13.13 8.79
CA LEU A 198 10.40 13.74 9.60
C LEU A 198 10.41 15.26 9.48
N ILE A 199 10.24 15.79 8.26
CA ILE A 199 10.16 17.24 8.04
C ILE A 199 8.98 17.80 8.83
N LEU A 200 7.81 17.18 8.74
CA LEU A 200 6.62 17.59 9.48
C LEU A 200 6.86 17.53 11.00
N ALA A 201 7.48 16.46 11.50
CA ALA A 201 7.76 16.31 12.94
C ALA A 201 8.74 17.37 13.49
N VAL A 202 9.75 17.75 12.70
CA VAL A 202 10.77 18.71 13.14
C VAL A 202 10.34 20.16 12.91
N THR A 203 9.66 20.45 11.79
CA THR A 203 9.32 21.83 11.39
C THR A 203 7.87 22.22 11.73
N GLY A 204 7.01 21.25 12.01
CA GLY A 204 5.57 21.46 12.18
C GLY A 204 4.82 21.80 10.88
N ALA A 205 5.49 21.75 9.73
CA ALA A 205 4.91 22.07 8.42
C ALA A 205 5.22 20.99 7.38
N ALA A 206 4.28 20.77 6.46
CA ALA A 206 4.53 19.87 5.34
C ALA A 206 5.64 20.41 4.42
N PRO A 207 6.38 19.54 3.73
CA PRO A 207 7.38 19.95 2.75
C PRO A 207 6.77 20.82 1.65
N PRO A 208 7.55 21.71 1.02
CA PRO A 208 7.07 22.53 -0.08
C PRO A 208 6.45 21.69 -1.20
N GLY A 209 5.25 22.11 -1.66
CA GLY A 209 4.51 21.42 -2.72
C GLY A 209 3.72 20.19 -2.27
N ARG A 210 3.64 19.91 -0.97
CA ARG A 210 2.83 18.83 -0.40
C ARG A 210 1.83 19.35 0.62
N SER A 211 0.66 18.74 0.63
CA SER A 211 -0.35 18.98 1.69
C SER A 211 -0.10 18.00 2.84
N PRO A 212 -0.30 18.40 4.11
CA PRO A 212 -0.26 17.46 5.23
C PRO A 212 -1.25 16.33 4.95
N GLN A 213 -0.79 15.09 4.98
CA GLN A 213 -1.70 13.95 4.91
C GLN A 213 -2.41 13.80 6.27
N PRO A 214 -3.75 13.58 6.28
CA PRO A 214 -4.53 13.42 7.50
C PRO A 214 -4.17 12.14 8.28
#